data_775c752dd1e94b7f0d08a9d8cde187af
#
_entry.id   775c752dd1e94b7f0d08a9d8cde187af
#
_cell.length_a   1.000
_cell.length_b   1.000
_cell.length_c   1.000
_cell.angle_alpha   90.00
_cell.angle_beta   90.00
_cell.angle_gamma   90.00
#
_symmetry.space_group_name_H-M   'P 1'
#
loop_
_entity.id
_entity.type
_entity.pdbx_description
1 polymer ?
#
loop_
_entity_poly.entity_id
_entity_poly.type
_entity_poly.pdbx_seq_one_letter_code
_entity_poly.pdbx_strand_id
1 'polypeptide(L)'
;MSLSGHISTPSKNVPRGPFGDAASSDFSFTKATFFVLALGYVAFQKKLLPKPLGRIAARLYFYPTMPFTYGLRWGHLVTKMDNFEGGSNLFMGVAPIAFAAKPAELYSQLGIRGVVNLCDEYGGPTEEYARLGIEELHIPTIDHHEPSLSSLRAAVKFIAKFKEKGQSVYVHCKAGHGRSAAVVFCWLVTQSPGAKPSDIAQSMINKRKVRKNLHLQHNTAAFHEEFVAKMKTSDNTAALSKENDPGREVSK
;
A
#
# COMPACT_ATOMS: atom_id res chain seq x y z
N MET A 1 68.96 56.20 -38.53
CA MET A 1 67.54 56.29 -39.05
C MET A 1 66.70 55.31 -38.31
N SER A 2 65.97 55.80 -37.36
CA SER A 2 65.08 55.00 -36.48
C SER A 2 63.63 55.26 -36.92
N LEU A 3 62.89 54.23 -37.18
CA LEU A 3 61.48 54.31 -37.49
C LEU A 3 60.72 53.54 -36.35
N SER A 4 60.16 54.30 -35.46
CA SER A 4 59.23 53.80 -34.43
C SER A 4 57.81 53.70 -35.02
N GLY A 5 57.31 52.50 -35.19
CA GLY A 5 55.91 52.25 -35.60
C GLY A 5 55.01 52.14 -34.37
N HIS A 6 54.07 53.08 -34.22
CA HIS A 6 52.97 52.98 -33.26
C HIS A 6 51.98 51.92 -33.72
N ILE A 7 51.75 50.87 -32.88
CA ILE A 7 50.69 49.90 -33.08
C ILE A 7 49.50 50.34 -32.17
N SER A 8 48.44 50.84 -32.78
CA SER A 8 47.18 51.16 -32.12
C SER A 8 46.36 49.86 -31.99
N THR A 9 46.01 49.51 -30.75
CA THR A 9 45.10 48.41 -30.42
C THR A 9 43.64 48.81 -30.69
N PRO A 10 42.86 47.99 -31.40
CA PRO A 10 41.44 48.28 -31.58
C PRO A 10 40.64 47.92 -30.32
N SER A 11 39.85 48.89 -29.85
CA SER A 11 38.85 48.76 -28.83
C SER A 11 37.74 47.75 -29.29
N LYS A 12 37.60 46.61 -28.60
CA LYS A 12 36.50 45.69 -28.80
C LYS A 12 35.30 46.11 -28.00
N ASN A 13 34.47 47.01 -28.52
CA ASN A 13 33.08 47.11 -28.12
C ASN A 13 32.27 46.04 -28.89
N VAL A 14 32.06 44.89 -28.26
CA VAL A 14 31.11 43.89 -28.76
C VAL A 14 29.74 44.22 -28.18
N PRO A 15 28.71 44.52 -28.98
CA PRO A 15 27.36 44.70 -28.45
C PRO A 15 26.86 43.38 -27.89
N ARG A 16 26.44 43.37 -26.60
CA ARG A 16 25.74 42.25 -25.98
C ARG A 16 24.37 42.15 -26.64
N GLY A 17 24.14 41.06 -27.37
CA GLY A 17 22.87 40.74 -27.97
C GLY A 17 21.76 40.50 -26.91
N PRO A 18 20.49 40.59 -27.28
CA PRO A 18 19.34 40.55 -26.33
C PRO A 18 19.04 39.20 -25.66
N PHE A 19 19.95 38.21 -25.70
CA PHE A 19 19.75 36.86 -25.18
C PHE A 19 20.52 36.55 -23.89
N GLY A 20 21.14 37.55 -23.24
CA GLY A 20 22.06 37.33 -22.11
C GLY A 20 21.45 37.07 -20.73
N ASP A 21 20.19 37.45 -20.46
CA ASP A 21 19.65 37.48 -19.11
C ASP A 21 18.45 36.54 -18.84
N ALA A 22 17.90 35.88 -19.90
CA ALA A 22 16.78 34.96 -19.74
C ALA A 22 17.16 33.60 -19.09
N ALA A 23 18.36 33.11 -19.35
CA ALA A 23 18.80 31.80 -18.88
C ALA A 23 19.09 31.72 -17.37
N SER A 24 19.39 32.85 -16.70
CA SER A 24 19.70 32.87 -15.27
C SER A 24 18.44 32.92 -14.40
N SER A 25 17.36 33.56 -14.87
CA SER A 25 16.07 33.63 -14.17
C SER A 25 15.35 32.30 -14.22
N ASP A 26 15.37 31.59 -15.35
CA ASP A 26 14.72 30.29 -15.52
C ASP A 26 15.37 29.20 -14.66
N PHE A 27 16.69 29.24 -14.51
CA PHE A 27 17.41 28.28 -13.66
C PHE A 27 17.18 28.53 -12.16
N SER A 28 16.94 29.76 -11.73
CA SER A 28 16.60 30.11 -10.35
C SER A 28 15.16 29.70 -10.03
N PHE A 29 14.21 29.93 -10.94
CA PHE A 29 12.80 29.54 -10.80
C PHE A 29 12.63 28.02 -10.71
N THR A 30 13.32 27.26 -11.55
CA THR A 30 13.28 25.78 -11.53
C THR A 30 13.83 25.19 -10.22
N LYS A 31 14.90 25.77 -9.66
CA LYS A 31 15.44 25.35 -8.35
C LYS A 31 14.46 25.62 -7.21
N ALA A 32 13.85 26.81 -7.20
CA ALA A 32 12.87 27.18 -6.17
C ALA A 32 11.64 26.26 -6.23
N THR A 33 11.13 25.97 -7.43
CA THR A 33 10.01 25.06 -7.63
C THR A 33 10.35 23.64 -7.16
N PHE A 34 11.53 23.12 -7.51
CA PHE A 34 11.98 21.82 -7.03
C PHE A 34 12.08 21.76 -5.50
N PHE A 35 12.61 22.81 -4.88
CA PHE A 35 12.73 22.89 -3.42
C PHE A 35 11.35 22.91 -2.73
N VAL A 36 10.38 23.65 -3.25
CA VAL A 36 9.01 23.69 -2.73
C VAL A 36 8.34 22.33 -2.85
N LEU A 37 8.48 21.67 -3.99
CA LEU A 37 7.94 20.31 -4.19
C LEU A 37 8.59 19.30 -3.23
N ALA A 38 9.91 19.35 -3.07
CA ALA A 38 10.63 18.48 -2.14
C ALA A 38 10.21 18.71 -0.69
N LEU A 39 10.05 19.97 -0.27
CA LEU A 39 9.59 20.32 1.07
C LEU A 39 8.14 19.86 1.30
N GLY A 40 7.27 20.05 0.31
CA GLY A 40 5.89 19.55 0.31
C GLY A 40 5.83 18.02 0.45
N TYR A 41 6.71 17.30 -0.26
CA TYR A 41 6.83 15.85 -0.12
C TYR A 41 7.29 15.44 1.29
N VAL A 42 8.27 16.12 1.87
CA VAL A 42 8.71 15.85 3.26
C VAL A 42 7.59 16.13 4.26
N ALA A 43 6.86 17.23 4.13
CA ALA A 43 5.71 17.54 4.97
C ALA A 43 4.62 16.46 4.87
N PHE A 44 4.36 15.98 3.66
CA PHE A 44 3.43 14.86 3.42
C PHE A 44 3.90 13.56 4.12
N GLN A 45 5.18 13.19 3.96
CA GLN A 45 5.76 11.99 4.61
C GLN A 45 5.72 12.07 6.13
N LYS A 46 5.86 13.27 6.70
CA LYS A 46 5.80 13.52 8.16
C LYS A 46 4.37 13.67 8.68
N LYS A 47 3.34 13.55 7.83
CA LYS A 47 1.91 13.73 8.15
C LYS A 47 1.58 15.13 8.70
N LEU A 48 2.33 16.15 8.30
CA LEU A 48 2.11 17.53 8.71
C LEU A 48 0.96 18.20 7.95
N LEU A 49 0.50 17.60 6.84
CA LEU A 49 -0.58 18.14 6.03
C LEU A 49 -1.95 17.72 6.59
N PRO A 50 -2.94 18.62 6.63
CA PRO A 50 -4.33 18.27 6.88
C PRO A 50 -4.83 17.22 5.88
N LYS A 51 -5.79 16.36 6.28
CA LYS A 51 -6.29 15.24 5.46
C LYS A 51 -6.61 15.62 4.00
N PRO A 52 -7.32 16.75 3.68
CA PRO A 52 -7.59 17.12 2.28
C PRO A 52 -6.32 17.38 1.48
N LEU A 53 -5.36 18.12 2.04
CA LEU A 53 -4.07 18.40 1.39
C LEU A 53 -3.20 17.14 1.30
N GLY A 54 -3.25 16.27 2.30
CA GLY A 54 -2.59 14.96 2.28
C GLY A 54 -3.12 14.08 1.14
N ARG A 55 -4.42 14.11 0.84
CA ARG A 55 -5.03 13.41 -0.29
C ARG A 55 -4.55 13.94 -1.64
N ILE A 56 -4.49 15.25 -1.81
CA ILE A 56 -3.97 15.89 -3.02
C ILE A 56 -2.49 15.52 -3.20
N ALA A 57 -1.69 15.67 -2.14
CA ALA A 57 -0.28 15.32 -2.16
C ALA A 57 -0.05 13.82 -2.51
N ALA A 58 -0.85 12.91 -1.93
CA ALA A 58 -0.77 11.48 -2.25
C ALA A 58 -0.95 11.22 -3.75
N ARG A 59 -1.94 11.86 -4.39
CA ARG A 59 -2.20 11.75 -5.84
C ARG A 59 -1.07 12.35 -6.68
N LEU A 60 -0.62 13.56 -6.31
CA LEU A 60 0.46 14.26 -7.01
C LEU A 60 1.78 13.45 -7.00
N TYR A 61 2.14 12.89 -5.84
CA TYR A 61 3.38 12.15 -5.67
C TYR A 61 3.27 10.65 -5.98
N PHE A 62 2.10 10.13 -6.36
CA PHE A 62 1.93 8.71 -6.64
C PHE A 62 2.87 8.23 -7.73
N TYR A 63 2.63 8.67 -8.97
CA TYR A 63 3.41 8.21 -10.13
C TYR A 63 4.90 8.63 -10.08
N PRO A 64 5.27 9.87 -9.76
CA PRO A 64 6.68 10.26 -9.71
C PRO A 64 7.53 9.44 -8.73
N THR A 65 6.93 8.94 -7.65
CA THR A 65 7.68 8.16 -6.64
C THR A 65 7.53 6.65 -6.80
N MET A 66 6.77 6.16 -7.79
CA MET A 66 6.62 4.72 -8.03
C MET A 66 7.92 4.01 -8.42
N PRO A 67 8.80 4.56 -9.30
CA PRO A 67 10.08 3.92 -9.59
C PRO A 67 10.94 3.70 -8.34
N PHE A 68 10.99 4.70 -7.46
CA PHE A 68 11.67 4.58 -6.17
C PHE A 68 11.01 3.53 -5.27
N THR A 69 9.68 3.50 -5.22
CA THR A 69 8.93 2.49 -4.46
C THR A 69 9.25 1.08 -4.94
N TYR A 70 9.30 0.85 -6.25
CA TYR A 70 9.67 -0.46 -6.81
C TYR A 70 11.13 -0.83 -6.55
N GLY A 71 12.05 0.12 -6.66
CA GLY A 71 13.45 -0.10 -6.30
C GLY A 71 13.62 -0.55 -4.86
N LEU A 72 12.94 0.13 -3.92
CA LEU A 72 12.94 -0.25 -2.50
C LEU A 72 12.27 -1.60 -2.21
N ARG A 73 11.41 -2.07 -3.10
CA ARG A 73 10.65 -3.33 -3.00
C ARG A 73 11.12 -4.41 -3.96
N TRP A 74 12.25 -4.17 -4.63
CA TRP A 74 12.82 -5.14 -5.57
C TRP A 74 12.98 -6.52 -4.89
N GLY A 75 12.56 -7.58 -5.56
CA GLY A 75 12.51 -8.93 -4.99
C GLY A 75 11.30 -9.24 -4.08
N HIS A 76 10.55 -8.21 -3.68
CA HIS A 76 9.37 -8.34 -2.82
C HIS A 76 8.16 -7.54 -3.34
N LEU A 77 8.01 -7.44 -4.66
CA LEU A 77 6.88 -6.74 -5.27
C LEU A 77 5.56 -7.40 -4.90
N VAL A 78 5.52 -8.73 -4.95
CA VAL A 78 4.41 -9.58 -4.50
C VAL A 78 4.96 -10.62 -3.51
N THR A 79 4.30 -10.79 -2.37
CA THR A 79 4.72 -11.74 -1.33
C THR A 79 3.53 -12.58 -0.90
N LYS A 80 3.71 -13.89 -0.82
CA LYS A 80 2.71 -14.80 -0.28
C LYS A 80 2.64 -14.65 1.24
N MET A 81 1.46 -14.34 1.76
CA MET A 81 1.24 -14.08 3.18
C MET A 81 0.60 -15.26 3.89
N ASP A 82 -0.33 -15.96 3.22
CA ASP A 82 -1.07 -17.08 3.78
C ASP A 82 -1.35 -18.13 2.71
N ASN A 83 -1.56 -19.37 3.13
CA ASN A 83 -1.96 -20.49 2.28
C ASN A 83 -3.43 -20.80 2.56
N PHE A 84 -4.22 -20.97 1.49
CA PHE A 84 -5.58 -21.47 1.61
C PHE A 84 -5.60 -22.95 1.27
N GLU A 85 -6.61 -23.64 1.73
CA GLU A 85 -6.86 -25.02 1.32
C GLU A 85 -7.05 -25.11 -0.20
N GLY A 86 -6.64 -26.23 -0.80
CA GLY A 86 -6.74 -26.42 -2.25
C GLY A 86 -5.65 -25.70 -3.08
N GLY A 87 -4.59 -25.17 -2.43
CA GLY A 87 -3.43 -24.60 -3.12
C GLY A 87 -3.57 -23.12 -3.52
N SER A 88 -4.70 -22.48 -3.26
CA SER A 88 -4.86 -21.04 -3.41
C SER A 88 -4.19 -20.28 -2.26
N ASN A 89 -3.99 -18.96 -2.41
CA ASN A 89 -3.16 -18.22 -1.47
C ASN A 89 -3.63 -16.77 -1.30
N LEU A 90 -3.25 -16.17 -0.16
CA LEU A 90 -3.29 -14.73 0.04
C LEU A 90 -1.94 -14.10 -0.29
N PHE A 91 -1.94 -13.14 -1.19
CA PHE A 91 -0.76 -12.37 -1.55
C PHE A 91 -0.90 -10.91 -1.12
N MET A 92 0.22 -10.27 -0.83
CA MET A 92 0.28 -8.85 -0.54
C MET A 92 1.43 -8.19 -1.32
N GLY A 93 1.21 -6.97 -1.81
CA GLY A 93 2.26 -6.30 -2.56
C GLY A 93 2.03 -4.84 -2.89
N VAL A 94 2.78 -4.38 -3.90
CA VAL A 94 2.74 -3.02 -4.43
C VAL A 94 1.52 -2.81 -5.33
N ALA A 95 1.18 -1.54 -5.62
CA ALA A 95 0.13 -1.24 -6.59
C ALA A 95 0.49 -1.83 -7.96
N PRO A 96 -0.40 -2.58 -8.62
CA PRO A 96 -0.17 -3.12 -9.95
C PRO A 96 -0.24 -2.00 -10.99
N ILE A 97 0.88 -1.74 -11.65
CA ILE A 97 0.97 -0.80 -12.78
C ILE A 97 1.70 -1.48 -13.94
N ALA A 98 1.74 -0.82 -15.10
CA ALA A 98 2.28 -1.38 -16.36
C ALA A 98 3.66 -2.05 -16.23
N PHE A 99 4.48 -1.67 -15.25
CA PHE A 99 5.86 -2.16 -15.09
C PHE A 99 6.05 -3.19 -13.97
N ALA A 100 5.04 -3.40 -13.09
CA ALA A 100 5.17 -4.32 -11.97
C ALA A 100 3.82 -4.84 -11.47
N ALA A 101 3.82 -6.11 -11.03
CA ALA A 101 2.63 -6.81 -10.57
C ALA A 101 1.47 -6.73 -11.60
N LYS A 102 1.79 -6.92 -12.89
CA LYS A 102 0.81 -6.81 -13.98
C LYS A 102 -0.39 -7.72 -13.74
N PRO A 103 -1.62 -7.25 -13.97
CA PRO A 103 -2.81 -8.05 -13.75
C PRO A 103 -2.81 -9.40 -14.48
N ALA A 104 -2.34 -9.44 -15.72
CA ALA A 104 -2.23 -10.68 -16.48
C ALA A 104 -1.27 -11.70 -15.83
N GLU A 105 -0.15 -11.25 -15.24
CA GLU A 105 0.79 -12.10 -14.51
C GLU A 105 0.19 -12.58 -13.17
N LEU A 106 -0.47 -11.68 -12.43
CA LEU A 106 -1.18 -12.03 -11.20
C LEU A 106 -2.24 -13.10 -11.47
N TYR A 107 -3.02 -12.93 -12.55
CA TYR A 107 -4.06 -13.88 -12.95
C TYR A 107 -3.48 -15.24 -13.36
N SER A 108 -2.50 -15.26 -14.27
CA SER A 108 -2.00 -16.50 -14.89
C SER A 108 -1.02 -17.26 -14.00
N GLN A 109 -0.12 -16.58 -13.32
CA GLN A 109 0.95 -17.20 -12.52
C GLN A 109 0.54 -17.49 -11.07
N LEU A 110 -0.27 -16.61 -10.47
CA LEU A 110 -0.63 -16.71 -9.06
C LEU A 110 -2.09 -17.09 -8.81
N GLY A 111 -2.87 -17.26 -9.87
CA GLY A 111 -4.28 -17.63 -9.78
C GLY A 111 -5.16 -16.57 -9.09
N ILE A 112 -4.74 -15.29 -9.11
CA ILE A 112 -5.50 -14.20 -8.47
C ILE A 112 -6.86 -14.05 -9.17
N ARG A 113 -7.93 -14.05 -8.37
CA ARG A 113 -9.31 -13.80 -8.80
C ARG A 113 -9.97 -12.67 -8.02
N GLY A 114 -9.43 -12.33 -6.84
CA GLY A 114 -9.86 -11.19 -6.04
C GLY A 114 -8.73 -10.22 -5.78
N VAL A 115 -9.00 -8.93 -5.82
CA VAL A 115 -8.05 -7.86 -5.47
C VAL A 115 -8.66 -6.94 -4.43
N VAL A 116 -7.91 -6.61 -3.38
CA VAL A 116 -8.27 -5.56 -2.42
C VAL A 116 -7.31 -4.38 -2.62
N ASN A 117 -7.83 -3.28 -3.15
CA ASN A 117 -7.09 -2.05 -3.40
C ASN A 117 -7.30 -1.03 -2.29
N LEU A 118 -6.25 -0.69 -1.54
CA LEU A 118 -6.30 0.26 -0.43
C LEU A 118 -5.86 1.69 -0.81
N CYS A 119 -5.55 1.95 -2.07
CA CYS A 119 -5.10 3.28 -2.49
C CYS A 119 -6.30 4.24 -2.67
N ASP A 120 -6.27 5.41 -2.02
CA ASP A 120 -7.15 6.55 -2.36
C ASP A 120 -6.64 7.29 -3.62
N GLU A 121 -5.34 7.22 -3.82
CA GLU A 121 -4.61 7.89 -4.89
C GLU A 121 -4.57 7.13 -6.22
N TYR A 122 -5.01 5.86 -6.24
CA TYR A 122 -4.93 4.99 -7.40
C TYR A 122 -6.11 4.01 -7.46
N GLY A 123 -6.93 4.12 -8.50
CA GLY A 123 -8.14 3.31 -8.68
C GLY A 123 -7.89 1.87 -9.18
N GLY A 124 -6.64 1.52 -9.51
CA GLY A 124 -6.34 0.22 -10.10
C GLY A 124 -6.55 0.15 -11.62
N PRO A 125 -6.09 -0.91 -12.28
CA PRO A 125 -6.31 -1.20 -13.69
C PRO A 125 -7.67 -1.92 -13.89
N THR A 126 -8.76 -1.24 -13.58
CA THR A 126 -10.12 -1.81 -13.47
C THR A 126 -10.61 -2.45 -14.76
N GLU A 127 -10.30 -1.85 -15.93
CA GLU A 127 -10.66 -2.41 -17.23
C GLU A 127 -9.95 -3.74 -17.50
N GLU A 128 -8.68 -3.84 -17.12
CA GLU A 128 -7.92 -5.07 -17.27
C GLU A 128 -8.41 -6.15 -16.28
N TYR A 129 -8.75 -5.77 -15.05
CA TYR A 129 -9.38 -6.68 -14.08
C TYR A 129 -10.71 -7.24 -14.62
N ALA A 130 -11.57 -6.39 -15.16
CA ALA A 130 -12.84 -6.82 -15.74
C ALA A 130 -12.62 -7.81 -16.90
N ARG A 131 -11.68 -7.52 -17.81
CA ARG A 131 -11.33 -8.40 -18.93
C ARG A 131 -10.80 -9.77 -18.48
N LEU A 132 -10.09 -9.82 -17.36
CA LEU A 132 -9.52 -11.04 -16.78
C LEU A 132 -10.48 -11.77 -15.82
N GLY A 133 -11.66 -11.22 -15.54
CA GLY A 133 -12.59 -11.79 -14.55
C GLY A 133 -12.06 -11.70 -13.11
N ILE A 134 -11.22 -10.70 -12.81
CA ILE A 134 -10.74 -10.39 -11.47
C ILE A 134 -11.73 -9.42 -10.82
N GLU A 135 -12.27 -9.80 -9.67
CA GLU A 135 -13.14 -8.93 -8.86
C GLU A 135 -12.29 -8.01 -7.98
N GLU A 136 -12.56 -6.70 -8.00
CA GLU A 136 -11.85 -5.73 -7.16
C GLU A 136 -12.76 -5.20 -6.04
N LEU A 137 -12.24 -5.18 -4.82
CA LEU A 137 -12.78 -4.41 -3.71
C LEU A 137 -11.89 -3.19 -3.48
N HIS A 138 -12.35 -2.01 -3.91
CA HIS A 138 -11.64 -0.75 -3.69
C HIS A 138 -12.04 -0.12 -2.37
N ILE A 139 -11.08 0.07 -1.46
CA ILE A 139 -11.24 0.68 -0.12
C ILE A 139 -10.32 1.91 -0.04
N PRO A 140 -10.75 3.08 -0.53
CA PRO A 140 -9.91 4.27 -0.58
C PRO A 140 -9.43 4.68 0.81
N THR A 141 -8.15 4.52 1.05
CA THR A 141 -7.49 4.91 2.31
C THR A 141 -6.33 5.84 2.00
N ILE A 142 -6.34 7.05 2.58
CA ILE A 142 -5.28 8.06 2.37
C ILE A 142 -3.94 7.46 2.80
N ASP A 143 -2.88 7.73 2.03
CA ASP A 143 -1.55 7.20 2.36
C ASP A 143 -1.09 7.62 3.76
N HIS A 144 -0.31 6.77 4.39
CA HIS A 144 0.11 6.87 5.79
C HIS A 144 -0.99 6.76 6.86
N HIS A 145 -2.26 6.70 6.51
CA HIS A 145 -3.37 6.42 7.45
C HIS A 145 -3.66 4.92 7.52
N GLU A 146 -4.35 4.49 8.56
CA GLU A 146 -4.88 3.13 8.64
C GLU A 146 -6.29 3.05 8.02
N PRO A 147 -6.69 1.89 7.47
CA PRO A 147 -8.07 1.66 7.05
C PRO A 147 -9.02 1.73 8.25
N SER A 148 -10.26 2.16 8.02
CA SER A 148 -11.28 2.15 9.07
C SER A 148 -11.62 0.73 9.52
N LEU A 149 -12.16 0.57 10.72
CA LEU A 149 -12.60 -0.73 11.23
C LEU A 149 -13.63 -1.41 10.33
N SER A 150 -14.58 -0.64 9.77
CA SER A 150 -15.55 -1.14 8.79
C SER A 150 -14.88 -1.60 7.49
N SER A 151 -13.86 -0.88 7.03
CA SER A 151 -13.04 -1.26 5.86
C SER A 151 -12.27 -2.55 6.10
N LEU A 152 -11.68 -2.73 7.29
CA LEU A 152 -10.97 -3.95 7.66
C LEU A 152 -11.92 -5.16 7.68
N ARG A 153 -13.12 -5.01 8.25
CA ARG A 153 -14.16 -6.06 8.23
C ARG A 153 -14.59 -6.43 6.81
N ALA A 154 -14.82 -5.43 5.94
CA ALA A 154 -15.21 -5.66 4.55
C ALA A 154 -14.10 -6.40 3.79
N ALA A 155 -12.84 -6.01 3.97
CA ALA A 155 -11.70 -6.66 3.33
C ALA A 155 -11.53 -8.11 3.79
N VAL A 156 -11.64 -8.39 5.09
CA VAL A 156 -11.56 -9.76 5.64
C VAL A 156 -12.69 -10.64 5.09
N LYS A 157 -13.93 -10.10 5.05
CA LYS A 157 -15.07 -10.82 4.44
C LYS A 157 -14.85 -11.11 2.96
N PHE A 158 -14.28 -10.17 2.21
CA PHE A 158 -13.94 -10.36 0.80
C PHE A 158 -12.89 -11.47 0.63
N ILE A 159 -11.83 -11.47 1.44
CA ILE A 159 -10.80 -12.51 1.41
C ILE A 159 -11.43 -13.89 1.72
N ALA A 160 -12.29 -13.98 2.74
CA ALA A 160 -12.98 -15.23 3.10
C ALA A 160 -13.80 -15.79 1.94
N LYS A 161 -14.58 -14.93 1.25
CA LYS A 161 -15.37 -15.30 0.06
C LYS A 161 -14.53 -16.00 -1.02
N PHE A 162 -13.31 -15.52 -1.26
CA PHE A 162 -12.42 -16.11 -2.26
C PHE A 162 -11.72 -17.36 -1.76
N LYS A 163 -11.36 -17.41 -0.47
CA LYS A 163 -10.84 -18.64 0.17
C LYS A 163 -11.85 -19.78 0.04
N GLU A 164 -13.13 -19.54 0.35
CA GLU A 164 -14.21 -20.54 0.21
C GLU A 164 -14.37 -21.06 -1.22
N LYS A 165 -14.05 -20.23 -2.22
CA LYS A 165 -14.05 -20.62 -3.64
C LYS A 165 -12.76 -21.32 -4.10
N GLY A 166 -11.78 -21.50 -3.23
CA GLY A 166 -10.47 -22.03 -3.60
C GLY A 166 -9.68 -21.08 -4.53
N GLN A 167 -9.86 -19.76 -4.41
CA GLN A 167 -9.30 -18.76 -5.29
C GLN A 167 -8.34 -17.85 -4.54
N SER A 168 -7.23 -17.45 -5.20
CA SER A 168 -6.24 -16.56 -4.60
C SER A 168 -6.69 -15.10 -4.60
N VAL A 169 -6.23 -14.37 -3.57
CA VAL A 169 -6.49 -12.93 -3.39
C VAL A 169 -5.19 -12.15 -3.33
N TYR A 170 -5.19 -10.96 -3.93
CA TYR A 170 -4.11 -9.99 -3.86
C TYR A 170 -4.54 -8.73 -3.10
N VAL A 171 -3.83 -8.38 -2.03
CA VAL A 171 -4.09 -7.18 -1.23
C VAL A 171 -2.97 -6.19 -1.46
N HIS A 172 -3.28 -4.99 -1.95
CA HIS A 172 -2.26 -3.99 -2.21
C HIS A 172 -2.61 -2.60 -1.71
N CYS A 173 -1.59 -1.82 -1.48
CA CYS A 173 -1.61 -0.37 -1.44
C CYS A 173 -0.47 0.13 -2.33
N LYS A 174 0.02 1.36 -2.20
CA LYS A 174 1.14 1.85 -3.01
C LYS A 174 2.39 0.97 -2.90
N ALA A 175 2.88 0.71 -1.68
CA ALA A 175 4.15 0.00 -1.43
C ALA A 175 3.99 -1.37 -0.75
N GLY A 176 2.77 -1.81 -0.45
CA GLY A 176 2.55 -3.05 0.30
C GLY A 176 3.17 -3.02 1.70
N HIS A 177 3.04 -1.91 2.44
CA HIS A 177 3.77 -1.70 3.70
C HIS A 177 2.88 -1.39 4.91
N GLY A 178 1.87 -0.55 4.77
CA GLY A 178 1.04 -0.08 5.88
C GLY A 178 -0.42 -0.48 5.72
N ARG A 179 -1.13 0.17 4.79
CA ARG A 179 -2.58 -0.01 4.58
C ARG A 179 -2.95 -1.46 4.25
N SER A 180 -2.31 -2.06 3.27
CA SER A 180 -2.51 -3.47 2.91
C SER A 180 -2.07 -4.43 4.01
N ALA A 181 -1.00 -4.09 4.74
CA ALA A 181 -0.54 -4.90 5.85
C ALA A 181 -1.54 -4.93 7.02
N ALA A 182 -2.28 -3.84 7.26
CA ALA A 182 -3.36 -3.82 8.26
C ALA A 182 -4.48 -4.81 7.92
N VAL A 183 -4.88 -4.88 6.64
CA VAL A 183 -5.88 -5.86 6.16
C VAL A 183 -5.37 -7.29 6.34
N VAL A 184 -4.14 -7.58 5.90
CA VAL A 184 -3.56 -8.93 6.02
C VAL A 184 -3.38 -9.32 7.48
N PHE A 185 -3.00 -8.39 8.35
CA PHE A 185 -2.93 -8.63 9.79
C PHE A 185 -4.30 -9.05 10.36
N CYS A 186 -5.37 -8.31 10.06
CA CYS A 186 -6.72 -8.66 10.49
C CYS A 186 -7.18 -10.02 9.94
N TRP A 187 -6.82 -10.35 8.70
CA TRP A 187 -7.06 -11.68 8.15
C TRP A 187 -6.35 -12.77 8.97
N LEU A 188 -5.05 -12.61 9.24
CA LEU A 188 -4.28 -13.60 10.01
C LEU A 188 -4.76 -13.76 11.44
N VAL A 189 -5.31 -12.69 12.06
CA VAL A 189 -6.02 -12.76 13.36
C VAL A 189 -7.17 -13.77 13.28
N THR A 190 -7.95 -13.76 12.21
CA THR A 190 -9.07 -14.70 12.05
C THR A 190 -8.63 -16.14 11.77
N GLN A 191 -7.42 -16.35 11.24
CA GLN A 191 -6.87 -17.67 10.94
C GLN A 191 -6.09 -18.30 12.11
N SER A 192 -5.77 -17.51 13.12
CA SER A 192 -4.96 -17.95 14.29
C SER A 192 -5.61 -17.50 15.59
N PRO A 193 -6.82 -18.03 15.92
CA PRO A 193 -7.50 -17.69 17.16
C PRO A 193 -6.62 -18.07 18.36
N GLY A 194 -6.45 -17.14 19.31
CA GLY A 194 -5.60 -17.32 20.49
C GLY A 194 -4.12 -16.95 20.30
N ALA A 195 -3.63 -16.69 19.09
CA ALA A 195 -2.29 -16.19 18.88
C ALA A 195 -2.17 -14.73 19.38
N LYS A 196 -1.02 -14.39 19.96
CA LYS A 196 -0.77 -13.00 20.38
C LYS A 196 -0.66 -12.10 19.16
N PRO A 197 -1.30 -10.91 19.16
CA PRO A 197 -1.20 -9.94 18.05
C PRO A 197 0.24 -9.57 17.68
N SER A 198 1.14 -9.51 18.66
CA SER A 198 2.58 -9.28 18.43
C SER A 198 3.23 -10.36 17.57
N ASP A 199 2.86 -11.62 17.80
CA ASP A 199 3.46 -12.78 17.13
C ASP A 199 2.97 -12.84 15.66
N ILE A 200 1.70 -12.53 15.43
CA ILE A 200 1.13 -12.37 14.09
C ILE A 200 1.87 -11.24 13.35
N ALA A 201 2.05 -10.08 13.98
CA ALA A 201 2.78 -8.96 13.38
C ALA A 201 4.24 -9.35 13.07
N GLN A 202 4.91 -10.07 13.98
CA GLN A 202 6.28 -10.53 13.77
C GLN A 202 6.39 -11.54 12.63
N SER A 203 5.43 -12.46 12.50
CA SER A 203 5.39 -13.42 11.38
C SER A 203 5.30 -12.71 10.02
N MET A 204 4.53 -11.62 9.96
CA MET A 204 4.45 -10.79 8.75
C MET A 204 5.77 -10.07 8.45
N ILE A 205 6.42 -9.51 9.48
CA ILE A 205 7.71 -8.81 9.35
C ILE A 205 8.78 -9.76 8.80
N ASN A 206 8.77 -11.02 9.22
CA ASN A 206 9.70 -12.04 8.75
C ASN A 206 9.51 -12.38 7.25
N LYS A 207 8.28 -12.30 6.75
CA LYS A 207 7.97 -12.55 5.32
C LYS A 207 8.23 -11.34 4.44
N ARG A 208 7.96 -10.12 4.95
CA ARG A 208 8.01 -8.87 4.19
C ARG A 208 8.21 -7.68 5.12
N LYS A 209 9.00 -6.69 4.71
CA LYS A 209 9.10 -5.42 5.44
C LYS A 209 7.75 -4.72 5.48
N VAL A 210 7.08 -4.76 6.63
CA VAL A 210 5.81 -4.06 6.92
C VAL A 210 5.98 -3.13 8.12
N ARG A 211 4.95 -2.32 8.41
CA ARG A 211 4.94 -1.43 9.58
C ARG A 211 5.06 -2.26 10.86
N LYS A 212 6.02 -1.94 11.72
CA LYS A 212 6.32 -2.74 12.93
C LYS A 212 5.17 -2.76 13.96
N ASN A 213 4.42 -1.66 14.06
CA ASN A 213 3.38 -1.47 15.09
C ASN A 213 1.97 -1.73 14.56
N LEU A 214 1.78 -2.72 13.65
CA LEU A 214 0.47 -3.04 13.08
C LEU A 214 -0.54 -3.38 14.17
N HIS A 215 -0.17 -4.23 15.11
CA HIS A 215 -1.01 -4.71 16.21
C HIS A 215 -1.38 -3.62 17.23
N LEU A 216 -0.69 -2.48 17.22
CA LEU A 216 -0.94 -1.33 18.09
C LEU A 216 -1.74 -0.20 17.40
N GLN A 217 -2.08 -0.35 16.13
CA GLN A 217 -2.91 0.64 15.45
C GLN A 217 -4.34 0.54 15.97
N HIS A 218 -5.01 1.69 16.11
CA HIS A 218 -6.32 1.78 16.72
C HIS A 218 -7.35 0.81 16.12
N ASN A 219 -7.49 0.81 14.79
CA ASN A 219 -8.51 -0.01 14.12
C ASN A 219 -8.14 -1.49 14.03
N THR A 220 -6.85 -1.83 13.92
CA THR A 220 -6.42 -3.24 13.94
C THR A 220 -6.53 -3.85 15.34
N ALA A 221 -6.24 -3.09 16.40
CA ALA A 221 -6.46 -3.51 17.78
C ALA A 221 -7.94 -3.71 18.07
N ALA A 222 -8.79 -2.74 17.69
CA ALA A 222 -10.24 -2.86 17.84
C ALA A 222 -10.81 -4.07 17.07
N PHE A 223 -10.30 -4.34 15.86
CA PHE A 223 -10.69 -5.54 15.11
C PHE A 223 -10.35 -6.83 15.87
N HIS A 224 -9.15 -6.91 16.42
CA HIS A 224 -8.74 -8.07 17.23
C HIS A 224 -9.63 -8.26 18.46
N GLU A 225 -9.89 -7.19 19.21
CA GLU A 225 -10.76 -7.22 20.41
C GLU A 225 -12.17 -7.72 20.07
N GLU A 226 -12.78 -7.21 18.99
CA GLU A 226 -14.08 -7.67 18.51
C GLU A 226 -14.07 -9.15 18.07
N PHE A 227 -13.03 -9.58 17.42
CA PHE A 227 -12.90 -10.97 16.99
C PHE A 227 -12.83 -11.90 18.20
N VAL A 228 -11.99 -11.57 19.20
CA VAL A 228 -11.87 -12.35 20.44
C VAL A 228 -13.19 -12.38 21.22
N ALA A 229 -13.90 -11.26 21.31
CA ALA A 229 -15.20 -11.19 21.97
C ALA A 229 -16.23 -12.11 21.29
N LYS A 230 -16.29 -12.11 19.96
CA LYS A 230 -17.19 -12.99 19.19
C LYS A 230 -16.87 -14.47 19.39
N MET A 231 -15.60 -14.84 19.42
CA MET A 231 -15.17 -16.22 19.67
C MET A 231 -15.64 -16.71 21.04
N LYS A 232 -15.42 -15.92 22.10
CA LYS A 232 -15.87 -16.25 23.47
C LYS A 232 -17.39 -16.43 23.55
N THR A 233 -18.16 -15.58 22.87
CA THR A 233 -19.63 -15.69 22.84
C THR A 233 -20.07 -16.97 22.12
N SER A 234 -19.44 -17.31 21.01
CA SER A 234 -19.71 -18.53 20.25
C SER A 234 -19.43 -19.79 21.07
N ASP A 235 -18.28 -19.81 21.78
CA ASP A 235 -17.89 -20.94 22.62
C ASP A 235 -18.88 -21.14 23.79
N ASN A 236 -19.30 -20.05 24.45
CA ASN A 236 -20.29 -20.09 25.53
C ASN A 236 -21.65 -20.59 25.02
N THR A 237 -22.10 -20.15 23.85
CA THR A 237 -23.36 -20.62 23.25
C THR A 237 -23.30 -22.11 22.91
N ALA A 238 -22.17 -22.56 22.36
CA ALA A 238 -21.96 -23.98 22.04
C ALA A 238 -21.87 -24.85 23.30
N ALA A 239 -21.32 -24.34 24.41
CA ALA A 239 -21.29 -25.03 25.69
C ALA A 239 -22.70 -25.20 26.27
N LEU A 240 -23.50 -24.11 26.31
CA LEU A 240 -24.89 -24.13 26.80
C LEU A 240 -25.80 -25.04 25.97
N SER A 241 -25.61 -25.13 24.64
CA SER A 241 -26.38 -26.02 23.79
C SER A 241 -26.08 -27.50 24.04
N LYS A 242 -24.85 -27.84 24.45
CA LYS A 242 -24.46 -29.22 24.83
C LYS A 242 -24.96 -29.62 26.22
N GLU A 243 -25.11 -28.68 27.11
CA GLU A 243 -25.61 -28.93 28.47
C GLU A 243 -27.13 -29.13 28.50
N ASN A 244 -27.85 -28.52 27.56
CA ASN A 244 -29.30 -28.60 27.44
C ASN A 244 -29.77 -29.69 26.43
N ASP A 245 -28.92 -30.66 26.03
CA ASP A 245 -29.31 -31.79 25.21
C ASP A 245 -29.92 -32.90 26.10
N PRO A 246 -31.26 -33.13 26.06
CA PRO A 246 -31.94 -34.11 26.91
C PRO A 246 -31.65 -35.57 26.53
N GLY A 247 -30.82 -35.80 25.48
CA GLY A 247 -30.49 -37.14 24.99
C GLY A 247 -29.27 -37.81 25.64
N ARG A 248 -28.61 -37.19 26.64
CA ARG A 248 -27.48 -37.79 27.34
C ARG A 248 -27.94 -38.65 28.50
N GLU A 249 -28.65 -39.77 28.20
CA GLU A 249 -28.86 -40.81 29.22
C GLU A 249 -27.50 -41.39 29.64
N VAL A 250 -27.23 -41.27 30.94
CA VAL A 250 -26.09 -41.90 31.61
C VAL A 250 -26.37 -43.42 31.60
N SER A 251 -25.78 -44.16 30.64
CA SER A 251 -25.70 -45.61 30.74
C SER A 251 -24.82 -45.97 31.93
N LYS A 252 -25.47 -46.44 32.99
CA LYS A 252 -24.82 -47.08 34.14
C LYS A 252 -24.30 -48.46 33.75
#